data_b76e626cb957d9c8c176c55f6190ad16
#
_entry.id   b76e626cb957d9c8c176c55f6190ad16
#
_cell.length_a   1.000
_cell.length_b   1.000
_cell.length_c   1.000
_cell.angle_alpha   90.00
_cell.angle_beta   90.00
_cell.angle_gamma   90.00
#
_symmetry.space_group_name_H-M   'P 1'
#
loop_
_entity.id
_entity.type
_entity.pdbx_description
1 polymer ?
#
loop_
_entity_poly.entity_id
_entity_poly.type
_entity_poly.pdbx_seq_one_letter_code
_entity_poly.pdbx_strand_id
1 'polypeptide(L)'
;MVMAQPMKKQMDYDRRLAMVSNTAFSDRDVAGRIAGKKELHEAVKSAVENGGGTKEDALAALDKLLASGTVKAETAMKLLPTLQKGAVATGASTEDLSAIAISAMQQFGISEDQIGAVLDKAVAAGQAGNFELSDMARWLPQQMAAAKSAGLSGMNGFEALLVANQQARVTAGTSDEAGNNLVNLLAKITSKETADRFRKLEIKGKDGKTHGIDFIKSMENEKKQGKNSIEAFSSIMDMVVGEDDRYKSLKEKLKTAKKEEQQTLLNQMADLVEGTAIGQVISDRQALMALLGIRNNVQLGKEVKAEVGNAEGAVDKSHAVIQDTNSAKLENAKNSFEFAQMEGVKGFNDALGDAAVKLTEYAKAYPDLTNTVVRAGTVITALSA
;
A
#
# COMPACT_ATOMS: atom_id res chain seq x y z
N MET A 1 -4.38 18.82 36.58
CA MET A 1 -3.49 18.39 35.46
C MET A 1 -3.93 17.08 34.83
N VAL A 2 -4.38 16.06 35.54
CA VAL A 2 -4.78 14.75 34.99
C VAL A 2 -6.01 14.83 34.06
N MET A 3 -6.94 15.74 34.25
CA MET A 3 -8.14 15.91 33.41
C MET A 3 -7.92 16.77 32.15
N ALA A 4 -6.89 17.59 32.10
CA ALA A 4 -6.65 18.48 30.94
C ALA A 4 -6.20 17.72 29.67
N GLN A 5 -5.43 16.65 29.80
CA GLN A 5 -4.97 15.87 28.64
C GLN A 5 -6.06 15.05 27.92
N PRO A 6 -6.91 14.29 28.63
CA PRO A 6 -8.05 13.60 28.01
C PRO A 6 -9.01 14.56 27.30
N MET A 7 -9.31 15.71 27.91
CA MET A 7 -10.16 16.73 27.31
C MET A 7 -9.55 17.29 26.00
N LYS A 8 -8.26 17.64 26.03
CA LYS A 8 -7.57 18.12 24.84
C LYS A 8 -7.59 17.08 23.72
N LYS A 9 -7.27 15.83 24.03
CA LYS A 9 -7.32 14.72 23.05
C LYS A 9 -8.72 14.57 22.44
N GLN A 10 -9.77 14.66 23.26
CA GLN A 10 -11.16 14.61 22.78
C GLN A 10 -11.48 15.77 21.83
N MET A 11 -11.09 16.99 22.20
CA MET A 11 -11.33 18.18 21.36
C MET A 11 -10.56 18.10 20.03
N ASP A 12 -9.30 17.66 20.06
CA ASP A 12 -8.47 17.48 18.86
C ASP A 12 -9.06 16.38 17.95
N TYR A 13 -9.50 15.27 18.52
CA TYR A 13 -10.15 14.19 17.79
C TYR A 13 -11.49 14.64 17.17
N ASP A 14 -12.36 15.34 17.92
CA ASP A 14 -13.63 15.87 17.42
C ASP A 14 -13.40 16.86 16.25
N ARG A 15 -12.36 17.71 16.35
CA ARG A 15 -11.98 18.61 15.26
C ARG A 15 -11.54 17.84 14.01
N ARG A 16 -10.77 16.78 14.15
CA ARG A 16 -10.37 15.92 13.03
C ARG A 16 -11.59 15.23 12.41
N LEU A 17 -12.51 14.69 13.22
CA LEU A 17 -13.77 14.14 12.71
C LEU A 17 -14.57 15.17 11.94
N ALA A 18 -14.61 16.44 12.38
CA ALA A 18 -15.31 17.51 11.68
C ALA A 18 -14.65 17.80 10.32
N MET A 19 -13.33 17.77 10.23
CA MET A 19 -12.60 17.93 8.95
C MET A 19 -12.91 16.78 8.00
N VAL A 20 -12.84 15.55 8.46
CA VAL A 20 -13.17 14.36 7.66
C VAL A 20 -14.64 14.36 7.24
N SER A 21 -15.56 14.79 8.15
CA SER A 21 -16.99 14.90 7.84
C SER A 21 -17.29 15.92 6.72
N ASN A 22 -16.52 17.01 6.64
CA ASN A 22 -16.65 17.96 5.55
C ASN A 22 -16.33 17.36 4.18
N THR A 23 -15.37 16.43 4.13
CA THR A 23 -15.01 15.68 2.92
C THR A 23 -16.04 14.58 2.63
N ALA A 24 -16.36 13.77 3.64
CA ALA A 24 -17.23 12.61 3.52
C ALA A 24 -18.66 12.95 3.09
N PHE A 25 -19.17 14.08 3.60
CA PHE A 25 -20.57 14.47 3.46
C PHE A 25 -20.71 15.89 2.87
N SER A 26 -19.88 16.17 1.85
CA SER A 26 -19.84 17.48 1.18
C SER A 26 -21.18 17.87 0.54
N ASP A 27 -22.02 16.90 0.23
CA ASP A 27 -23.38 17.04 -0.30
C ASP A 27 -24.44 17.37 0.76
N ARG A 28 -24.13 17.19 2.05
CA ARG A 28 -25.02 17.48 3.18
C ARG A 28 -24.88 18.96 3.61
N ASP A 29 -25.94 19.48 4.20
CA ASP A 29 -25.93 20.78 4.89
C ASP A 29 -25.07 20.74 6.16
N VAL A 30 -24.93 21.88 6.85
CA VAL A 30 -24.12 21.99 8.06
C VAL A 30 -24.59 21.02 9.15
N ALA A 31 -25.91 20.91 9.37
CA ALA A 31 -26.48 20.00 10.36
C ALA A 31 -26.18 18.53 10.03
N GLY A 32 -26.31 18.17 8.74
CA GLY A 32 -25.97 16.83 8.26
C GLY A 32 -24.51 16.48 8.38
N ARG A 33 -23.58 17.43 8.17
CA ARG A 33 -22.15 17.23 8.40
C ARG A 33 -21.82 17.09 9.89
N ILE A 34 -22.47 17.86 10.77
CA ILE A 34 -22.32 17.73 12.22
C ILE A 34 -22.80 16.34 12.68
N ALA A 35 -23.94 15.87 12.18
CA ALA A 35 -24.43 14.51 12.46
C ALA A 35 -23.47 13.43 11.93
N GLY A 36 -22.90 13.65 10.74
CA GLY A 36 -21.92 12.76 10.10
C GLY A 36 -20.67 12.48 10.94
N LYS A 37 -20.24 13.41 11.83
CA LYS A 37 -19.17 13.16 12.78
C LYS A 37 -19.45 11.93 13.65
N LYS A 38 -20.71 11.73 14.06
CA LYS A 38 -21.08 10.56 14.85
C LYS A 38 -20.98 9.27 14.04
N GLU A 39 -21.42 9.30 12.78
CA GLU A 39 -21.33 8.15 11.88
C GLU A 39 -19.84 7.72 11.71
N LEU A 40 -18.95 8.69 11.47
CA LEU A 40 -17.51 8.44 11.34
C LEU A 40 -16.88 7.94 12.66
N HIS A 41 -17.28 8.50 13.80
CA HIS A 41 -16.80 8.07 15.11
C HIS A 41 -17.15 6.60 15.38
N GLU A 42 -18.40 6.21 15.16
CA GLU A 42 -18.84 4.82 15.32
C GLU A 42 -18.09 3.87 14.39
N ALA A 43 -17.82 4.29 13.15
CA ALA A 43 -17.02 3.49 12.21
C ALA A 43 -15.58 3.32 12.70
N VAL A 44 -14.94 4.39 13.20
CA VAL A 44 -13.57 4.32 13.78
C VAL A 44 -13.56 3.42 15.01
N LYS A 45 -14.52 3.60 15.92
CA LYS A 45 -14.65 2.77 17.14
C LYS A 45 -14.82 1.30 16.77
N SER A 46 -15.75 0.98 15.88
CA SER A 46 -15.99 -0.38 15.40
C SER A 46 -14.75 -0.98 14.73
N ALA A 47 -14.01 -0.19 13.98
CA ALA A 47 -12.80 -0.67 13.31
C ALA A 47 -11.70 -1.05 14.31
N VAL A 48 -11.51 -0.23 15.35
CA VAL A 48 -10.53 -0.50 16.41
C VAL A 48 -10.97 -1.68 17.30
N GLU A 49 -12.25 -1.76 17.65
CA GLU A 49 -12.78 -2.88 18.47
C GLU A 49 -12.66 -4.23 17.74
N ASN A 50 -12.88 -4.26 16.43
CA ASN A 50 -12.84 -5.50 15.63
C ASN A 50 -11.47 -5.80 15.01
N GLY A 51 -10.67 -4.78 14.74
CA GLY A 51 -9.39 -4.90 14.03
C GLY A 51 -8.16 -4.66 14.90
N GLY A 52 -8.33 -4.04 16.09
CA GLY A 52 -7.21 -3.57 16.92
C GLY A 52 -6.59 -2.26 16.40
N GLY A 53 -5.35 -1.98 16.81
CA GLY A 53 -4.63 -0.75 16.46
C GLY A 53 -5.21 0.50 17.14
N THR A 54 -4.94 1.69 16.62
CA THR A 54 -5.33 2.94 17.27
C THR A 54 -6.46 3.66 16.53
N LYS A 55 -7.23 4.49 17.25
CA LYS A 55 -8.27 5.34 16.66
C LYS A 55 -7.68 6.42 15.73
N GLU A 56 -6.46 6.85 16.01
CA GLU A 56 -5.74 7.81 15.19
C GLU A 56 -5.41 7.22 13.81
N ASP A 57 -4.93 5.98 13.77
CA ASP A 57 -4.62 5.27 12.52
C ASP A 57 -5.90 4.95 11.74
N ALA A 58 -6.95 4.51 12.42
CA ALA A 58 -8.25 4.26 11.80
C ALA A 58 -8.84 5.55 11.18
N LEU A 59 -8.77 6.68 11.90
CA LEU A 59 -9.25 7.96 11.38
C LEU A 59 -8.40 8.48 10.22
N ALA A 60 -7.08 8.30 10.26
CA ALA A 60 -6.19 8.67 9.16
C ALA A 60 -6.47 7.83 7.90
N ALA A 61 -6.69 6.54 8.06
CA ALA A 61 -7.07 5.64 6.97
C ALA A 61 -8.43 6.02 6.36
N LEU A 62 -9.41 6.34 7.21
CA LEU A 62 -10.73 6.79 6.76
C LEU A 62 -10.64 8.10 5.98
N ASP A 63 -9.87 9.07 6.47
CA ASP A 63 -9.61 10.33 5.78
C ASP A 63 -8.98 10.10 4.40
N LYS A 64 -7.96 9.24 4.31
CA LYS A 64 -7.30 8.88 3.06
C LYS A 64 -8.25 8.23 2.05
N LEU A 65 -9.09 7.31 2.48
CA LEU A 65 -10.11 6.68 1.63
C LEU A 65 -11.05 7.73 1.05
N LEU A 66 -11.58 8.62 1.89
CA LEU A 66 -12.54 9.66 1.51
C LEU A 66 -11.91 10.74 0.63
N ALA A 67 -10.69 11.19 0.98
CA ALA A 67 -9.95 12.19 0.21
C ALA A 67 -9.57 11.70 -1.20
N SER A 68 -9.54 10.39 -1.44
CA SER A 68 -9.28 9.82 -2.77
C SER A 68 -10.37 10.15 -3.80
N GLY A 69 -11.57 10.49 -3.36
CA GLY A 69 -12.74 10.69 -4.22
C GLY A 69 -13.26 9.43 -4.92
N THR A 70 -12.59 8.29 -4.70
CA THR A 70 -12.94 7.01 -5.34
C THR A 70 -14.02 6.27 -4.57
N VAL A 71 -14.02 6.44 -3.24
CA VAL A 71 -14.81 5.65 -2.30
C VAL A 71 -15.84 6.54 -1.63
N LYS A 72 -17.09 6.14 -1.63
CA LYS A 72 -18.14 6.83 -0.88
C LYS A 72 -17.95 6.61 0.62
N ALA A 73 -18.53 7.50 1.44
CA ALA A 73 -18.40 7.44 2.89
C ALA A 73 -18.82 6.08 3.47
N GLU A 74 -19.95 5.53 2.99
CA GLU A 74 -20.45 4.22 3.42
C GLU A 74 -19.46 3.09 3.13
N THR A 75 -18.90 3.05 1.93
CA THR A 75 -17.89 2.07 1.54
C THR A 75 -16.60 2.25 2.35
N ALA A 76 -16.14 3.48 2.55
CA ALA A 76 -14.95 3.75 3.35
C ALA A 76 -15.10 3.26 4.80
N MET A 77 -16.25 3.54 5.42
CA MET A 77 -16.56 3.06 6.77
C MET A 77 -16.66 1.53 6.84
N LYS A 78 -17.22 0.89 5.81
CA LYS A 78 -17.31 -0.58 5.72
C LYS A 78 -15.96 -1.27 5.55
N LEU A 79 -15.05 -0.66 4.79
CA LEU A 79 -13.70 -1.21 4.55
C LEU A 79 -12.78 -1.04 5.77
N LEU A 80 -13.01 -0.04 6.60
CA LEU A 80 -12.11 0.36 7.66
C LEU A 80 -11.74 -0.78 8.64
N PRO A 81 -12.66 -1.61 9.14
CA PRO A 81 -12.33 -2.75 10.01
C PRO A 81 -11.39 -3.76 9.33
N THR A 82 -11.59 -4.03 8.05
CA THR A 82 -10.75 -4.97 7.28
C THR A 82 -9.33 -4.43 7.11
N LEU A 83 -9.19 -3.13 6.82
CA LEU A 83 -7.89 -2.47 6.70
C LEU A 83 -7.16 -2.42 8.05
N GLN A 84 -7.89 -2.11 9.13
CA GLN A 84 -7.33 -2.08 10.48
C GLN A 84 -6.83 -3.46 10.91
N LYS A 85 -7.63 -4.50 10.66
CA LYS A 85 -7.25 -5.89 10.91
C LYS A 85 -6.01 -6.30 10.11
N GLY A 86 -5.95 -5.93 8.82
CA GLY A 86 -4.78 -6.16 7.97
C GLY A 86 -3.52 -5.47 8.49
N ALA A 87 -3.64 -4.24 8.97
CA ALA A 87 -2.54 -3.49 9.54
C ALA A 87 -1.98 -4.18 10.80
N VAL A 88 -2.84 -4.57 11.73
CA VAL A 88 -2.45 -5.29 12.94
C VAL A 88 -1.84 -6.65 12.62
N ALA A 89 -2.41 -7.37 11.65
CA ALA A 89 -1.93 -8.70 11.25
C ALA A 89 -0.51 -8.69 10.64
N THR A 90 -0.09 -7.56 10.03
CA THR A 90 1.12 -7.51 9.19
C THR A 90 2.16 -6.47 9.63
N GLY A 91 1.78 -5.55 10.52
CA GLY A 91 2.61 -4.39 10.87
C GLY A 91 2.69 -3.31 9.78
N ALA A 92 1.93 -3.44 8.69
CA ALA A 92 1.76 -2.35 7.73
C ALA A 92 0.91 -1.23 8.34
N SER A 93 1.10 0.02 7.88
CA SER A 93 0.22 1.10 8.32
C SER A 93 -1.18 0.96 7.70
N THR A 94 -2.22 1.32 8.44
CA THR A 94 -3.61 1.30 7.92
C THR A 94 -3.77 2.27 6.74
N GLU A 95 -3.00 3.37 6.72
CA GLU A 95 -2.95 4.30 5.58
C GLU A 95 -2.35 3.68 4.32
N ASP A 96 -1.28 2.88 4.44
CA ASP A 96 -0.68 2.20 3.29
C ASP A 96 -1.63 1.15 2.74
N LEU A 97 -2.31 0.38 3.60
CA LEU A 97 -3.33 -0.57 3.17
C LEU A 97 -4.52 0.14 2.51
N SER A 98 -4.90 1.34 2.97
CA SER A 98 -5.90 2.18 2.30
C SER A 98 -5.44 2.59 0.91
N ALA A 99 -4.15 2.93 0.73
CA ALA A 99 -3.59 3.24 -0.59
C ALA A 99 -3.61 2.04 -1.53
N ILE A 100 -3.36 0.82 -1.03
CA ILE A 100 -3.52 -0.42 -1.79
C ILE A 100 -4.99 -0.58 -2.22
N ALA A 101 -5.94 -0.45 -1.30
CA ALA A 101 -7.36 -0.59 -1.59
C ALA A 101 -7.82 0.41 -2.66
N ILE A 102 -7.46 1.69 -2.52
CA ILE A 102 -7.75 2.75 -3.50
C ILE A 102 -7.17 2.37 -4.87
N SER A 103 -5.90 1.96 -4.92
CA SER A 103 -5.23 1.62 -6.16
C SER A 103 -5.80 0.35 -6.80
N ALA A 104 -6.18 -0.65 -6.01
CA ALA A 104 -6.84 -1.86 -6.48
C ALA A 104 -8.19 -1.53 -7.16
N MET A 105 -8.97 -0.64 -6.57
CA MET A 105 -10.23 -0.20 -7.15
C MET A 105 -10.02 0.70 -8.38
N GLN A 106 -9.16 1.71 -8.30
CA GLN A 106 -8.97 2.70 -9.39
C GLN A 106 -8.18 2.16 -10.58
N GLN A 107 -7.10 1.45 -10.31
CA GLN A 107 -6.18 1.03 -11.35
C GLN A 107 -6.56 -0.33 -11.93
N PHE A 108 -6.97 -1.26 -11.06
CA PHE A 108 -7.25 -2.63 -11.48
C PHE A 108 -8.73 -2.96 -11.62
N GLY A 109 -9.64 -2.05 -11.19
CA GLY A 109 -11.09 -2.27 -11.27
C GLY A 109 -11.57 -3.39 -10.34
N ILE A 110 -10.84 -3.67 -9.27
CA ILE A 110 -11.24 -4.64 -8.25
C ILE A 110 -12.37 -4.01 -7.42
N SER A 111 -13.44 -4.74 -7.22
CA SER A 111 -14.60 -4.24 -6.48
C SER A 111 -14.34 -4.14 -4.97
N GLU A 112 -15.10 -3.28 -4.27
CA GLU A 112 -14.91 -3.01 -2.84
C GLU A 112 -15.08 -4.26 -1.96
N ASP A 113 -15.98 -5.16 -2.32
CA ASP A 113 -16.21 -6.43 -1.63
C ASP A 113 -15.05 -7.41 -1.75
N GLN A 114 -14.16 -7.22 -2.73
CA GLN A 114 -12.96 -8.05 -2.93
C GLN A 114 -11.70 -7.50 -2.23
N ILE A 115 -11.76 -6.34 -1.54
CA ILE A 115 -10.58 -5.77 -0.88
C ILE A 115 -10.06 -6.67 0.24
N GLY A 116 -10.93 -7.39 0.95
CA GLY A 116 -10.48 -8.42 1.91
C GLY A 116 -9.60 -9.49 1.24
N ALA A 117 -10.03 -9.99 0.07
CA ALA A 117 -9.25 -10.95 -0.70
C ALA A 117 -7.93 -10.36 -1.24
N VAL A 118 -7.89 -9.08 -1.59
CA VAL A 118 -6.64 -8.37 -1.97
C VAL A 118 -5.62 -8.44 -0.83
N LEU A 119 -6.06 -8.16 0.41
CA LEU A 119 -5.18 -8.22 1.58
C LEU A 119 -4.76 -9.65 1.92
N ASP A 120 -5.68 -10.60 1.88
CA ASP A 120 -5.38 -12.02 2.10
C ASP A 120 -4.28 -12.51 1.16
N LYS A 121 -4.42 -12.22 -0.14
CA LYS A 121 -3.44 -12.59 -1.17
C LYS A 121 -2.08 -11.92 -0.95
N ALA A 122 -2.07 -10.65 -0.54
CA ALA A 122 -0.83 -9.95 -0.26
C ALA A 122 -0.12 -10.50 0.98
N VAL A 123 -0.86 -10.87 2.03
CA VAL A 123 -0.32 -11.55 3.22
C VAL A 123 0.26 -12.92 2.85
N ALA A 124 -0.49 -13.74 2.12
CA ALA A 124 -0.03 -15.07 1.69
C ALA A 124 1.24 -14.98 0.82
N ALA A 125 1.31 -14.00 -0.09
CA ALA A 125 2.50 -13.76 -0.90
C ALA A 125 3.72 -13.40 -0.05
N GLY A 126 3.55 -12.53 0.97
CA GLY A 126 4.63 -12.18 1.89
C GLY A 126 5.13 -13.37 2.69
N GLN A 127 4.22 -14.21 3.17
CA GLN A 127 4.54 -15.43 3.90
C GLN A 127 5.24 -16.51 3.04
N ALA A 128 4.91 -16.56 1.75
CA ALA A 128 5.52 -17.51 0.80
C ALA A 128 6.90 -17.07 0.30
N GLY A 129 7.27 -15.81 0.48
CA GLY A 129 8.51 -15.24 -0.04
C GLY A 129 9.31 -14.49 1.03
N ASN A 130 10.04 -13.47 0.60
CA ASN A 130 10.88 -12.63 1.47
C ASN A 130 10.63 -11.13 1.24
N PHE A 131 9.42 -10.80 0.84
CA PHE A 131 8.95 -9.43 0.66
C PHE A 131 7.59 -9.31 1.36
N GLU A 132 7.63 -8.89 2.61
CA GLU A 132 6.46 -8.81 3.49
C GLU A 132 5.46 -7.75 3.02
N LEU A 133 4.19 -7.87 3.43
CA LEU A 133 3.17 -6.90 3.06
C LEU A 133 3.48 -5.50 3.58
N SER A 134 4.04 -5.37 4.79
CA SER A 134 4.48 -4.09 5.35
C SER A 134 5.45 -3.33 4.45
N ASP A 135 6.31 -4.06 3.73
CA ASP A 135 7.25 -3.49 2.76
C ASP A 135 6.59 -3.26 1.39
N MET A 136 5.82 -4.26 0.90
CA MET A 136 5.11 -4.15 -0.38
C MET A 136 4.07 -3.02 -0.39
N ALA A 137 3.47 -2.72 0.74
CA ALA A 137 2.39 -1.73 0.86
C ALA A 137 2.80 -0.34 0.34
N ARG A 138 4.07 0.03 0.49
CA ARG A 138 4.62 1.28 -0.02
C ARG A 138 4.76 1.31 -1.54
N TRP A 139 4.94 0.16 -2.17
CA TRP A 139 5.24 0.02 -3.60
C TRP A 139 4.04 -0.37 -4.45
N LEU A 140 3.13 -1.20 -3.91
CA LEU A 140 1.98 -1.72 -4.64
C LEU A 140 1.13 -0.64 -5.34
N PRO A 141 0.82 0.52 -4.72
CA PRO A 141 0.05 1.56 -5.40
C PRO A 141 0.73 2.06 -6.69
N GLN A 142 2.03 2.33 -6.63
CA GLN A 142 2.81 2.80 -7.78
C GLN A 142 2.99 1.68 -8.81
N GLN A 143 3.21 0.45 -8.36
CA GLN A 143 3.32 -0.72 -9.24
C GLN A 143 2.01 -0.98 -9.97
N MET A 144 0.84 -0.89 -9.32
CA MET A 144 -0.46 -1.06 -9.97
C MET A 144 -0.70 0.01 -11.04
N ALA A 145 -0.30 1.26 -10.80
CA ALA A 145 -0.41 2.32 -11.81
C ALA A 145 0.45 2.00 -13.05
N ALA A 146 1.70 1.57 -12.86
CA ALA A 146 2.59 1.17 -13.95
C ALA A 146 2.10 -0.10 -14.66
N ALA A 147 1.64 -1.08 -13.90
CA ALA A 147 1.15 -2.36 -14.42
C ALA A 147 -0.14 -2.23 -15.23
N LYS A 148 -1.04 -1.31 -14.86
CA LYS A 148 -2.22 -0.98 -15.66
C LYS A 148 -1.82 -0.57 -17.09
N SER A 149 -0.81 0.28 -17.21
CA SER A 149 -0.27 0.68 -18.51
C SER A 149 0.29 -0.52 -19.29
N ALA A 150 0.86 -1.51 -18.60
CA ALA A 150 1.31 -2.76 -19.20
C ALA A 150 0.16 -3.75 -19.52
N GLY A 151 -1.08 -3.40 -19.20
CA GLY A 151 -2.26 -4.21 -19.49
C GLY A 151 -2.57 -5.27 -18.42
N LEU A 152 -2.05 -5.12 -17.19
CA LEU A 152 -2.49 -5.91 -16.05
C LEU A 152 -3.70 -5.23 -15.39
N SER A 153 -4.70 -6.02 -15.00
CA SER A 153 -5.91 -5.52 -14.36
C SER A 153 -6.61 -6.64 -13.58
N GLY A 154 -7.56 -6.26 -12.75
CA GLY A 154 -8.34 -7.20 -11.95
C GLY A 154 -7.48 -7.99 -10.95
N MET A 155 -8.09 -8.98 -10.33
CA MET A 155 -7.43 -9.83 -9.33
C MET A 155 -6.24 -10.59 -9.92
N ASN A 156 -6.35 -11.12 -11.14
CA ASN A 156 -5.26 -11.83 -11.81
C ASN A 156 -4.04 -10.93 -12.05
N GLY A 157 -4.25 -9.65 -12.38
CA GLY A 157 -3.17 -8.67 -12.51
C GLY A 157 -2.50 -8.37 -11.17
N PHE A 158 -3.29 -8.29 -10.09
CA PHE A 158 -2.78 -8.11 -8.74
C PHE A 158 -1.94 -9.31 -8.28
N GLU A 159 -2.43 -10.53 -8.47
CA GLU A 159 -1.68 -11.76 -8.20
C GLU A 159 -0.35 -11.82 -8.97
N ALA A 160 -0.35 -11.42 -10.24
CA ALA A 160 0.87 -11.36 -11.04
C ALA A 160 1.90 -10.36 -10.46
N LEU A 161 1.45 -9.23 -9.91
CA LEU A 161 2.33 -8.28 -9.22
C LEU A 161 2.90 -8.87 -7.93
N LEU A 162 2.09 -9.56 -7.14
CA LEU A 162 2.54 -10.19 -5.90
C LEU A 162 3.64 -11.23 -6.19
N VAL A 163 3.42 -12.08 -7.19
CA VAL A 163 4.42 -13.08 -7.62
C VAL A 163 5.71 -12.40 -8.10
N ALA A 164 5.58 -11.37 -8.96
CA ALA A 164 6.73 -10.65 -9.49
C ALA A 164 7.54 -9.92 -8.39
N ASN A 165 6.87 -9.39 -7.36
CA ASN A 165 7.53 -8.78 -6.20
C ASN A 165 8.42 -9.79 -5.47
N GLN A 166 7.90 -10.99 -5.17
CA GLN A 166 8.67 -12.02 -4.48
C GLN A 166 9.88 -12.47 -5.31
N GLN A 167 9.69 -12.62 -6.61
CA GLN A 167 10.79 -12.99 -7.52
C GLN A 167 11.83 -11.87 -7.65
N ALA A 168 11.42 -10.60 -7.79
CA ALA A 168 12.32 -9.45 -7.86
C ALA A 168 13.11 -9.25 -6.56
N ARG A 169 12.53 -9.61 -5.42
CA ARG A 169 13.19 -9.51 -4.11
C ARG A 169 14.46 -10.37 -4.02
N VAL A 170 14.55 -11.46 -4.78
CA VAL A 170 15.71 -12.36 -4.76
C VAL A 170 16.98 -11.68 -5.29
N THR A 171 16.83 -10.75 -6.24
CA THR A 171 17.96 -10.04 -6.87
C THR A 171 18.26 -8.68 -6.25
N ALA A 172 17.48 -8.26 -5.26
CA ALA A 172 17.62 -6.97 -4.60
C ALA A 172 18.22 -7.13 -3.19
N GLY A 173 19.05 -6.19 -2.78
CA GLY A 173 19.63 -6.13 -1.44
C GLY A 173 18.62 -5.78 -0.37
N THR A 174 17.60 -4.97 -0.72
CA THR A 174 16.54 -4.52 0.19
C THR A 174 15.17 -4.67 -0.45
N SER A 175 14.10 -4.65 0.38
CA SER A 175 12.71 -4.64 -0.09
C SER A 175 12.40 -3.38 -0.90
N ASP A 176 12.94 -2.22 -0.52
CA ASP A 176 12.75 -0.97 -1.26
C ASP A 176 13.41 -1.02 -2.65
N GLU A 177 14.60 -1.59 -2.75
CA GLU A 177 15.25 -1.81 -4.04
C GLU A 177 14.41 -2.74 -4.93
N ALA A 178 13.88 -3.84 -4.39
CA ALA A 178 13.03 -4.77 -5.14
C ALA A 178 11.77 -4.08 -5.68
N GLY A 179 11.09 -3.31 -4.83
CA GLY A 179 9.88 -2.57 -5.19
C GLY A 179 10.14 -1.56 -6.31
N ASN A 180 11.20 -0.79 -6.20
CA ASN A 180 11.62 0.18 -7.20
C ASN A 180 12.05 -0.50 -8.53
N ASN A 181 12.81 -1.59 -8.44
CA ASN A 181 13.25 -2.35 -9.61
C ASN A 181 12.06 -2.87 -10.43
N LEU A 182 11.01 -3.36 -9.76
CA LEU A 182 9.79 -3.81 -10.43
C LEU A 182 9.02 -2.66 -11.09
N VAL A 183 8.92 -1.48 -10.46
CA VAL A 183 8.32 -0.28 -11.08
C VAL A 183 9.05 0.06 -12.39
N ASN A 184 10.39 0.08 -12.36
CA ASN A 184 11.20 0.37 -13.55
C ASN A 184 11.00 -0.68 -14.64
N LEU A 185 10.92 -1.97 -14.30
CA LEU A 185 10.63 -3.02 -15.26
C LEU A 185 9.25 -2.82 -15.93
N LEU A 186 8.21 -2.56 -15.14
CA LEU A 186 6.86 -2.30 -15.66
C LEU A 186 6.82 -1.12 -16.62
N ALA A 187 7.57 -0.04 -16.32
CA ALA A 187 7.71 1.11 -17.21
C ALA A 187 8.41 0.74 -18.53
N LYS A 188 9.41 -0.14 -18.50
CA LYS A 188 10.10 -0.60 -19.73
C LYS A 188 9.22 -1.49 -20.60
N ILE A 189 8.36 -2.32 -20.03
CA ILE A 189 7.41 -3.17 -20.80
C ILE A 189 6.53 -2.32 -21.73
N THR A 190 6.20 -1.09 -21.36
CA THR A 190 5.31 -0.19 -22.12
C THR A 190 6.05 0.88 -22.91
N SER A 191 7.38 0.95 -22.79
CA SER A 191 8.19 2.00 -23.38
C SER A 191 8.28 1.85 -24.89
N LYS A 192 7.98 2.94 -25.62
CA LYS A 192 8.25 3.02 -27.07
C LYS A 192 9.72 2.81 -27.37
N GLU A 193 10.60 3.33 -26.53
CA GLU A 193 12.05 3.13 -26.66
C GLU A 193 12.42 1.65 -26.65
N THR A 194 11.85 0.87 -25.73
CA THR A 194 12.04 -0.58 -25.68
C THR A 194 11.58 -1.25 -26.97
N ALA A 195 10.39 -0.91 -27.48
CA ALA A 195 9.88 -1.47 -28.73
C ALA A 195 10.76 -1.11 -29.95
N ASP A 196 11.22 0.14 -30.04
CA ASP A 196 12.12 0.60 -31.10
C ASP A 196 13.49 -0.07 -31.04
N ARG A 197 14.00 -0.34 -29.85
CA ARG A 197 15.26 -1.07 -29.65
C ARG A 197 15.13 -2.55 -30.04
N PHE A 198 14.05 -3.23 -29.68
CA PHE A 198 13.78 -4.59 -30.15
C PHE A 198 13.74 -4.69 -31.68
N ARG A 199 13.15 -3.70 -32.34
CA ARG A 199 13.10 -3.66 -33.81
C ARG A 199 14.49 -3.54 -34.45
N LYS A 200 15.43 -2.91 -33.78
CA LYS A 200 16.81 -2.69 -34.23
C LYS A 200 17.76 -3.84 -33.87
N LEU A 201 17.31 -4.84 -33.12
CA LEU A 201 18.15 -6.00 -32.79
C LEU A 201 18.50 -6.77 -34.08
N GLU A 202 19.73 -7.27 -34.09
CA GLU A 202 20.21 -8.16 -35.17
C GLU A 202 20.25 -9.60 -34.64
N ILE A 203 19.11 -10.28 -34.70
CA ILE A 203 18.99 -11.68 -34.26
C ILE A 203 19.04 -12.59 -35.50
N LYS A 204 19.90 -13.60 -35.45
CA LYS A 204 20.05 -14.57 -36.51
C LYS A 204 18.84 -15.50 -36.59
N GLY A 205 18.01 -15.38 -37.60
CA GLY A 205 16.87 -16.25 -37.83
C GLY A 205 17.25 -17.64 -38.34
N LYS A 206 16.30 -18.56 -38.34
CA LYS A 206 16.48 -19.91 -38.92
C LYS A 206 16.76 -19.90 -40.43
N ASP A 207 16.44 -18.80 -41.09
CA ASP A 207 16.73 -18.55 -42.52
C ASP A 207 18.15 -18.02 -42.78
N GLY A 208 18.97 -17.90 -41.72
CA GLY A 208 20.34 -17.40 -41.78
C GLY A 208 20.46 -15.87 -41.89
N LYS A 209 19.33 -15.14 -41.99
CA LYS A 209 19.31 -13.66 -42.03
C LYS A 209 19.13 -13.07 -40.64
N THR A 210 19.58 -11.83 -40.45
CA THR A 210 19.34 -11.07 -39.24
C THR A 210 18.01 -10.32 -39.33
N HIS A 211 17.23 -10.43 -38.28
CA HIS A 211 15.92 -9.78 -38.15
C HIS A 211 15.79 -9.07 -36.79
N GLY A 212 15.10 -7.94 -36.78
CA GLY A 212 14.61 -7.33 -35.54
C GLY A 212 13.40 -8.08 -34.99
N ILE A 213 13.07 -7.81 -33.75
CA ILE A 213 11.84 -8.34 -33.14
C ILE A 213 10.72 -7.29 -33.23
N ASP A 214 9.59 -7.69 -33.82
CA ASP A 214 8.35 -6.96 -33.67
C ASP A 214 7.81 -7.19 -32.26
N PHE A 215 8.20 -6.30 -31.34
CA PHE A 215 7.91 -6.40 -29.92
C PHE A 215 6.41 -6.45 -29.63
N ILE A 216 5.62 -5.58 -30.30
CA ILE A 216 4.17 -5.49 -30.08
C ILE A 216 3.50 -6.80 -30.46
N LYS A 217 3.79 -7.31 -31.66
CA LYS A 217 3.25 -8.57 -32.15
C LYS A 217 3.70 -9.77 -31.29
N SER A 218 4.93 -9.76 -30.83
CA SER A 218 5.46 -10.80 -29.93
C SER A 218 4.74 -10.80 -28.60
N MET A 219 4.53 -9.62 -27.98
CA MET A 219 3.75 -9.47 -26.75
C MET A 219 2.31 -9.98 -26.91
N GLU A 220 1.65 -9.63 -28.02
CA GLU A 220 0.30 -10.12 -28.33
C GLU A 220 0.26 -11.65 -28.46
N ASN A 221 1.23 -12.24 -29.14
CA ASN A 221 1.30 -13.69 -29.32
C ASN A 221 1.50 -14.42 -27.98
N GLU A 222 2.37 -13.93 -27.11
CA GLU A 222 2.60 -14.49 -25.79
C GLU A 222 1.34 -14.36 -24.91
N LYS A 223 0.65 -13.23 -24.97
CA LYS A 223 -0.64 -13.02 -24.26
C LYS A 223 -1.73 -13.96 -24.77
N LYS A 224 -1.80 -14.25 -26.07
CA LYS A 224 -2.73 -15.25 -26.64
C LYS A 224 -2.47 -16.67 -26.11
N GLN A 225 -1.26 -16.96 -25.63
CA GLN A 225 -0.90 -18.21 -24.96
C GLN A 225 -1.24 -18.21 -23.44
N GLY A 226 -1.95 -17.19 -22.96
CA GLY A 226 -2.39 -17.08 -21.57
C GLY A 226 -1.37 -16.44 -20.62
N LYS A 227 -0.26 -15.90 -21.12
CA LYS A 227 0.75 -15.20 -20.31
C LYS A 227 0.30 -13.79 -20.00
N ASN A 228 0.53 -13.34 -18.77
CA ASN A 228 0.41 -11.93 -18.42
C ASN A 228 1.57 -11.11 -19.04
N SER A 229 1.51 -9.78 -18.95
CA SER A 229 2.49 -8.90 -19.61
C SER A 229 3.92 -9.06 -19.09
N ILE A 230 4.10 -9.39 -17.81
CA ILE A 230 5.42 -9.64 -17.21
C ILE A 230 5.99 -10.96 -17.73
N GLU A 231 5.18 -12.01 -17.74
CA GLU A 231 5.56 -13.32 -18.28
C GLU A 231 5.83 -13.26 -19.79
N ALA A 232 5.00 -12.54 -20.54
CA ALA A 232 5.18 -12.33 -21.98
C ALA A 232 6.50 -11.61 -22.28
N PHE A 233 6.78 -10.53 -21.56
CA PHE A 233 8.04 -9.80 -21.67
C PHE A 233 9.24 -10.67 -21.34
N SER A 234 9.18 -11.41 -20.23
CA SER A 234 10.22 -12.37 -19.82
C SER A 234 10.49 -13.42 -20.91
N SER A 235 9.44 -13.95 -21.54
CA SER A 235 9.57 -14.94 -22.63
C SER A 235 10.26 -14.36 -23.88
N ILE A 236 9.94 -13.12 -24.25
CA ILE A 236 10.61 -12.45 -25.38
C ILE A 236 12.09 -12.23 -25.06
N MET A 237 12.40 -11.88 -23.83
CA MET A 237 13.79 -11.73 -23.39
C MET A 237 14.54 -13.05 -23.41
N ASP A 238 13.89 -14.17 -23.03
CA ASP A 238 14.48 -15.51 -23.14
C ASP A 238 14.86 -15.90 -24.57
N MET A 239 14.07 -15.49 -25.56
CA MET A 239 14.42 -15.72 -26.98
C MET A 239 15.68 -14.98 -27.42
N VAL A 240 15.97 -13.82 -26.79
CA VAL A 240 17.14 -12.98 -27.15
C VAL A 240 18.43 -13.46 -26.46
N VAL A 241 18.36 -13.88 -25.20
CA VAL A 241 19.57 -14.24 -24.39
C VAL A 241 19.76 -15.74 -24.28
N GLY A 242 18.70 -16.52 -24.47
CA GLY A 242 18.73 -17.95 -24.22
C GLY A 242 19.78 -18.73 -25.01
N GLU A 243 20.32 -18.15 -26.07
CA GLU A 243 21.36 -18.75 -26.91
C GLU A 243 22.79 -18.40 -26.50
N ASP A 244 23.02 -17.42 -25.59
CA ASP A 244 24.38 -17.09 -25.12
C ASP A 244 24.88 -18.17 -24.16
N ASP A 245 25.95 -18.84 -24.52
CA ASP A 245 26.53 -19.95 -23.73
C ASP A 245 27.09 -19.49 -22.38
N ARG A 246 27.55 -18.25 -22.27
CA ARG A 246 28.03 -17.67 -21.00
C ARG A 246 26.84 -17.48 -20.05
N TYR A 247 25.70 -17.03 -20.57
CA TYR A 247 24.48 -16.89 -19.79
C TYR A 247 23.96 -18.25 -19.33
N LYS A 248 23.94 -19.26 -20.22
CA LYS A 248 23.60 -20.64 -19.86
C LYS A 248 24.50 -21.18 -18.74
N SER A 249 25.80 -20.96 -18.84
CA SER A 249 26.77 -21.39 -17.82
C SER A 249 26.52 -20.72 -16.46
N LEU A 250 26.29 -19.41 -16.43
CA LEU A 250 25.96 -18.70 -15.18
C LEU A 250 24.64 -19.17 -14.58
N LYS A 251 23.63 -19.43 -15.40
CA LYS A 251 22.33 -19.96 -14.96
C LYS A 251 22.45 -21.34 -14.32
N GLU A 252 23.28 -22.24 -14.88
CA GLU A 252 23.54 -23.54 -14.27
C GLU A 252 24.30 -23.43 -12.95
N LYS A 253 25.31 -22.55 -12.86
CA LYS A 253 26.02 -22.27 -11.61
C LYS A 253 25.07 -21.74 -10.54
N LEU A 254 24.15 -20.86 -10.90
CA LEU A 254 23.19 -20.26 -9.97
C LEU A 254 22.28 -21.32 -9.31
N LYS A 255 21.91 -22.40 -10.03
CA LYS A 255 21.08 -23.49 -9.49
C LYS A 255 21.73 -24.22 -8.30
N THR A 256 23.04 -24.27 -8.26
CA THR A 256 23.81 -25.02 -7.27
C THR A 256 24.58 -24.11 -6.29
N ALA A 257 24.51 -22.79 -6.50
CA ALA A 257 25.25 -21.81 -5.73
C ALA A 257 24.70 -21.68 -4.30
N LYS A 258 25.61 -21.50 -3.34
CA LYS A 258 25.25 -21.11 -1.98
C LYS A 258 24.67 -19.70 -1.95
N LYS A 259 23.87 -19.40 -0.93
CA LYS A 259 23.17 -18.12 -0.78
C LYS A 259 24.11 -16.91 -0.89
N GLU A 260 25.31 -17.02 -0.34
CA GLU A 260 26.34 -15.96 -0.38
C GLU A 260 26.90 -15.71 -1.79
N GLU A 261 26.89 -16.73 -2.66
CA GLU A 261 27.42 -16.67 -4.03
C GLU A 261 26.34 -16.23 -5.03
N GLN A 262 25.08 -16.42 -4.70
CA GLN A 262 23.96 -16.16 -5.61
C GLN A 262 23.93 -14.70 -6.07
N GLN A 263 24.11 -13.74 -5.15
CA GLN A 263 24.10 -12.31 -5.51
C GLN A 263 25.26 -11.96 -6.47
N THR A 264 26.43 -12.54 -6.28
CA THR A 264 27.58 -12.33 -7.16
C THR A 264 27.29 -12.88 -8.57
N LEU A 265 26.72 -14.08 -8.66
CA LEU A 265 26.36 -14.67 -9.93
C LEU A 265 25.23 -13.89 -10.66
N LEU A 266 24.26 -13.39 -9.91
CA LEU A 266 23.20 -12.53 -10.45
C LEU A 266 23.76 -11.21 -10.99
N ASN A 267 24.72 -10.60 -10.29
CA ASN A 267 25.41 -9.41 -10.79
C ASN A 267 26.22 -9.73 -12.06
N GLN A 268 26.95 -10.84 -12.10
CA GLN A 268 27.66 -11.28 -13.32
C GLN A 268 26.69 -11.54 -14.48
N MET A 269 25.52 -12.10 -14.22
CA MET A 269 24.46 -12.25 -15.25
C MET A 269 23.95 -10.89 -15.72
N ALA A 270 23.76 -9.93 -14.81
CA ALA A 270 23.36 -8.56 -15.15
C ALA A 270 24.41 -7.88 -16.04
N ASP A 271 25.68 -7.92 -15.63
CA ASP A 271 26.81 -7.33 -16.39
C ASP A 271 26.94 -7.98 -17.78
N LEU A 272 26.77 -9.31 -17.84
CA LEU A 272 26.76 -10.01 -19.11
C LEU A 272 25.60 -9.56 -20.01
N VAL A 273 24.39 -9.45 -19.44
CA VAL A 273 23.21 -9.03 -20.16
C VAL A 273 23.31 -7.57 -20.60
N GLU A 274 23.88 -6.69 -19.78
CA GLU A 274 24.16 -5.29 -20.16
C GLU A 274 25.11 -5.21 -21.37
N GLY A 275 26.09 -6.11 -21.47
CA GLY A 275 27.01 -6.21 -22.60
C GLY A 275 26.47 -6.90 -23.84
N THR A 276 25.24 -7.42 -23.80
CA THR A 276 24.57 -8.13 -24.92
C THR A 276 23.52 -7.26 -25.60
N ALA A 277 22.86 -7.84 -26.60
CA ALA A 277 21.72 -7.23 -27.28
C ALA A 277 20.60 -6.77 -26.34
N ILE A 278 20.44 -7.42 -25.15
CA ILE A 278 19.45 -7.01 -24.15
C ILE A 278 19.84 -5.72 -23.42
N GLY A 279 21.10 -5.53 -23.08
CA GLY A 279 21.56 -4.26 -22.50
C GLY A 279 21.31 -3.09 -23.45
N GLN A 280 21.33 -3.35 -24.76
CA GLN A 280 20.89 -2.37 -25.75
C GLN A 280 19.38 -2.11 -25.70
N VAL A 281 18.57 -3.10 -25.31
CA VAL A 281 17.11 -2.96 -25.19
C VAL A 281 16.70 -2.38 -23.83
N ILE A 282 17.27 -2.89 -22.73
CA ILE A 282 17.02 -2.42 -21.38
C ILE A 282 18.34 -1.85 -20.82
N SER A 283 18.52 -0.56 -21.00
CA SER A 283 19.69 0.16 -20.44
C SER A 283 19.53 0.52 -18.95
N ASP A 284 18.39 0.18 -18.34
CA ASP A 284 18.08 0.44 -16.95
C ASP A 284 18.44 -0.79 -16.11
N ARG A 285 19.50 -0.65 -15.29
CA ARG A 285 19.99 -1.74 -14.44
C ARG A 285 18.93 -2.20 -13.42
N GLN A 286 18.10 -1.31 -12.90
CA GLN A 286 17.06 -1.64 -11.95
C GLN A 286 15.99 -2.53 -12.61
N ALA A 287 15.50 -2.15 -13.78
CA ALA A 287 14.58 -2.97 -14.56
C ALA A 287 15.18 -4.34 -14.91
N LEU A 288 16.48 -4.36 -15.24
CA LEU A 288 17.20 -5.59 -15.55
C LEU A 288 17.30 -6.52 -14.35
N MET A 289 17.58 -5.99 -13.14
CA MET A 289 17.64 -6.80 -11.91
C MET A 289 16.29 -7.43 -11.58
N ALA A 290 15.19 -6.69 -11.69
CA ALA A 290 13.84 -7.26 -11.52
C ALA A 290 13.56 -8.37 -12.55
N LEU A 291 13.90 -8.14 -13.82
CA LEU A 291 13.74 -9.13 -14.89
C LEU A 291 14.52 -10.41 -14.61
N LEU A 292 15.78 -10.30 -14.17
CA LEU A 292 16.61 -11.45 -13.81
C LEU A 292 16.03 -12.20 -12.61
N GLY A 293 15.52 -11.48 -11.61
CA GLY A 293 14.81 -12.08 -10.49
C GLY A 293 13.64 -12.93 -10.94
N ILE A 294 12.79 -12.39 -11.80
CA ILE A 294 11.61 -13.09 -12.35
C ILE A 294 12.02 -14.32 -13.18
N ARG A 295 12.98 -14.15 -14.10
CA ARG A 295 13.39 -15.21 -15.02
C ARG A 295 14.08 -16.38 -14.33
N ASN A 296 14.90 -16.10 -13.33
CA ASN A 296 15.71 -17.14 -12.67
C ASN A 296 14.99 -17.82 -11.50
N ASN A 297 13.87 -17.28 -11.04
CA ASN A 297 13.13 -17.80 -9.89
C ASN A 297 11.70 -18.25 -10.27
N VAL A 298 11.57 -18.93 -11.41
CA VAL A 298 10.28 -19.44 -11.89
C VAL A 298 9.64 -20.41 -10.90
N GLN A 299 10.45 -21.22 -10.20
CA GLN A 299 9.93 -22.17 -9.22
C GLN A 299 9.33 -21.43 -8.02
N LEU A 300 10.02 -20.44 -7.45
CA LEU A 300 9.47 -19.56 -6.42
C LEU A 300 8.18 -18.89 -6.89
N GLY A 301 8.14 -18.41 -8.14
CA GLY A 301 6.93 -17.82 -8.71
C GLY A 301 5.73 -18.78 -8.70
N LYS A 302 5.95 -20.07 -8.99
CA LYS A 302 4.89 -21.11 -8.93
C LYS A 302 4.43 -21.36 -7.50
N GLU A 303 5.34 -21.42 -6.55
CA GLU A 303 5.05 -21.62 -5.13
C GLU A 303 4.25 -20.44 -4.57
N VAL A 304 4.70 -19.21 -4.79
CA VAL A 304 3.97 -18.00 -4.38
C VAL A 304 2.57 -17.94 -5.04
N LYS A 305 2.46 -18.29 -6.32
CA LYS A 305 1.17 -18.33 -7.02
C LYS A 305 0.20 -19.34 -6.40
N ALA A 306 0.69 -20.51 -5.96
CA ALA A 306 -0.12 -21.50 -5.29
C ALA A 306 -0.62 -21.00 -3.94
N GLU A 307 0.24 -20.40 -3.12
CA GLU A 307 -0.14 -19.82 -1.83
C GLU A 307 -1.14 -18.67 -1.98
N VAL A 308 -0.90 -17.76 -2.94
CA VAL A 308 -1.82 -16.67 -3.28
C VAL A 308 -3.18 -17.20 -3.76
N GLY A 309 -3.19 -18.34 -4.47
CA GLY A 309 -4.43 -19.03 -4.86
C GLY A 309 -5.23 -19.58 -3.68
N ASN A 310 -4.57 -19.92 -2.56
CA ASN A 310 -5.16 -20.50 -1.35
C ASN A 310 -5.21 -19.49 -0.17
N ALA A 311 -5.18 -18.21 -0.45
CA ALA A 311 -4.95 -17.14 0.53
C ALA A 311 -6.15 -16.83 1.45
N GLU A 312 -7.33 -17.42 1.21
CA GLU A 312 -8.55 -17.09 1.96
C GLU A 312 -8.34 -17.17 3.48
N GLY A 313 -8.67 -16.07 4.16
CA GLY A 313 -8.53 -15.95 5.61
C GLY A 313 -7.09 -15.79 6.10
N ALA A 314 -6.11 -15.47 5.24
CA ALA A 314 -4.73 -15.28 5.67
C ALA A 314 -4.57 -14.10 6.64
N VAL A 315 -5.29 -13.00 6.43
CA VAL A 315 -5.36 -11.87 7.35
C VAL A 315 -5.94 -12.30 8.69
N ASP A 316 -7.07 -13.02 8.69
CA ASP A 316 -7.74 -13.44 9.91
C ASP A 316 -6.87 -14.38 10.77
N LYS A 317 -6.19 -15.32 10.13
CA LYS A 317 -5.24 -16.22 10.79
C LYS A 317 -4.08 -15.47 11.44
N SER A 318 -3.46 -14.56 10.68
CA SER A 318 -2.34 -13.75 11.17
C SER A 318 -2.78 -12.81 12.29
N HIS A 319 -3.93 -12.16 12.13
CA HIS A 319 -4.53 -11.30 13.14
C HIS A 319 -4.81 -12.05 14.45
N ALA A 320 -5.39 -13.25 14.38
CA ALA A 320 -5.68 -14.05 15.57
C ALA A 320 -4.41 -14.38 16.37
N VAL A 321 -3.29 -14.66 15.69
CA VAL A 321 -2.00 -14.90 16.36
C VAL A 321 -1.51 -13.64 17.08
N ILE A 322 -1.61 -12.45 16.46
CA ILE A 322 -1.23 -11.19 17.11
C ILE A 322 -2.14 -10.89 18.29
N GLN A 323 -3.46 -11.06 18.14
CA GLN A 323 -4.45 -10.80 19.20
C GLN A 323 -4.29 -11.71 20.41
N ASP A 324 -3.66 -12.88 20.30
CA ASP A 324 -3.36 -13.71 21.46
C ASP A 324 -2.20 -13.18 22.32
N THR A 325 -1.41 -12.24 21.82
CA THR A 325 -0.29 -11.65 22.57
C THR A 325 -0.77 -10.74 23.71
N ASN A 326 0.02 -10.68 24.80
CA ASN A 326 -0.28 -9.82 25.93
C ASN A 326 -0.24 -8.32 25.55
N SER A 327 0.60 -7.93 24.59
CA SER A 327 0.66 -6.56 24.10
C SER A 327 -0.64 -6.15 23.40
N ALA A 328 -1.19 -6.99 22.53
CA ALA A 328 -2.46 -6.71 21.87
C ALA A 328 -3.64 -6.68 22.87
N LYS A 329 -3.67 -7.60 23.82
CA LYS A 329 -4.68 -7.60 24.91
C LYS A 329 -4.64 -6.30 25.74
N LEU A 330 -3.44 -5.81 26.04
CA LEU A 330 -3.25 -4.54 26.76
C LEU A 330 -3.67 -3.33 25.90
N GLU A 331 -3.31 -3.34 24.61
CA GLU A 331 -3.71 -2.28 23.67
C GLU A 331 -5.23 -2.21 23.52
N ASN A 332 -5.91 -3.34 23.38
CA ASN A 332 -7.37 -3.41 23.30
C ASN A 332 -8.03 -2.88 24.59
N ALA A 333 -7.50 -3.25 25.76
CA ALA A 333 -7.99 -2.72 27.03
C ALA A 333 -7.79 -1.18 27.13
N LYS A 334 -6.63 -0.69 26.68
CA LYS A 334 -6.35 0.75 26.60
C LYS A 334 -7.31 1.47 25.66
N ASN A 335 -7.56 0.93 24.48
CA ASN A 335 -8.50 1.49 23.50
C ASN A 335 -9.92 1.58 24.09
N SER A 336 -10.39 0.51 24.71
CA SER A 336 -11.70 0.48 25.36
C SER A 336 -11.80 1.54 26.47
N PHE A 337 -10.76 1.71 27.26
CA PHE A 337 -10.69 2.73 28.30
C PHE A 337 -10.66 4.16 27.70
N GLU A 338 -9.91 4.38 26.62
CA GLU A 338 -9.86 5.67 25.93
C GLU A 338 -11.23 6.06 25.35
N PHE A 339 -11.93 5.14 24.67
CA PHE A 339 -13.28 5.39 24.17
C PHE A 339 -14.26 5.70 25.30
N ALA A 340 -14.24 4.94 26.39
CA ALA A 340 -15.08 5.20 27.56
C ALA A 340 -14.80 6.56 28.22
N GLN A 341 -13.51 6.96 28.31
CA GLN A 341 -13.15 8.31 28.78
C GLN A 341 -13.68 9.39 27.84
N MET A 342 -13.57 9.19 26.52
CA MET A 342 -14.04 10.16 25.54
C MET A 342 -15.56 10.36 25.63
N GLU A 343 -16.31 9.29 25.79
CA GLU A 343 -17.75 9.34 26.00
C GLU A 343 -18.10 10.04 27.34
N GLY A 344 -17.35 9.75 28.39
CA GLY A 344 -17.57 10.37 29.72
C GLY A 344 -17.28 11.87 29.79
N VAL A 345 -16.31 12.37 29.03
CA VAL A 345 -15.94 13.80 29.00
C VAL A 345 -16.65 14.60 27.92
N LYS A 346 -17.34 13.94 26.97
CA LYS A 346 -17.99 14.60 25.86
C LYS A 346 -18.99 15.67 26.32
N GLY A 347 -19.92 15.31 27.18
CA GLY A 347 -20.92 16.24 27.69
C GLY A 347 -20.31 17.45 28.40
N PHE A 348 -19.19 17.26 29.10
CA PHE A 348 -18.46 18.35 29.74
C PHE A 348 -17.75 19.25 28.72
N ASN A 349 -17.14 18.69 27.70
CA ASN A 349 -16.51 19.46 26.60
C ASN A 349 -17.52 20.23 25.77
N ASP A 350 -18.69 19.66 25.50
CA ASP A 350 -19.78 20.35 24.81
C ASP A 350 -20.26 21.55 25.63
N ALA A 351 -20.46 21.36 26.96
CA ALA A 351 -20.83 22.46 27.90
C ALA A 351 -19.75 23.55 27.99
N LEU A 352 -18.46 23.18 27.94
CA LEU A 352 -17.36 24.15 27.90
C LEU A 352 -17.35 24.94 26.58
N GLY A 353 -17.62 24.27 25.44
CA GLY A 353 -17.75 24.93 24.17
C GLY A 353 -18.86 25.96 24.15
N ASP A 354 -20.04 25.60 24.64
CA ASP A 354 -21.19 26.52 24.79
C ASP A 354 -20.89 27.69 25.73
N ALA A 355 -20.22 27.42 26.85
CA ALA A 355 -19.78 28.47 27.74
C ALA A 355 -18.77 29.44 27.10
N ALA A 356 -17.83 28.93 26.31
CA ALA A 356 -16.85 29.74 25.59
C ALA A 356 -17.51 30.64 24.53
N VAL A 357 -18.53 30.13 23.81
CA VAL A 357 -19.33 30.92 22.86
C VAL A 357 -20.03 32.05 23.58
N LYS A 358 -20.75 31.77 24.71
CA LYS A 358 -21.43 32.77 25.51
C LYS A 358 -20.49 33.82 26.08
N LEU A 359 -19.31 33.42 26.56
CA LEU A 359 -18.25 34.34 27.00
C LEU A 359 -17.78 35.25 25.88
N THR A 360 -17.61 34.70 24.65
CA THR A 360 -17.20 35.48 23.49
C THR A 360 -18.27 36.49 23.08
N GLU A 361 -19.53 36.10 23.10
CA GLU A 361 -20.66 36.99 22.84
C GLU A 361 -20.75 38.11 23.92
N TYR A 362 -20.59 37.73 25.19
CA TYR A 362 -20.53 38.70 26.27
C TYR A 362 -19.37 39.66 26.15
N ALA A 363 -18.17 39.17 25.79
CA ALA A 363 -17.00 40.00 25.57
C ALA A 363 -17.17 40.99 24.41
N LYS A 364 -17.87 40.60 23.35
CA LYS A 364 -18.22 41.47 22.22
C LYS A 364 -19.28 42.52 22.61
N ALA A 365 -20.25 42.12 23.44
CA ALA A 365 -21.31 43.00 23.88
C ALA A 365 -20.85 44.03 24.95
N TYR A 366 -19.85 43.67 25.77
CA TYR A 366 -19.33 44.48 26.86
C TYR A 366 -17.79 44.56 26.90
N PRO A 367 -17.16 45.22 25.90
CA PRO A 367 -15.70 45.17 25.73
C PRO A 367 -14.94 45.83 26.89
N ASP A 368 -15.46 46.90 27.47
CA ASP A 368 -14.79 47.61 28.58
C ASP A 368 -14.80 46.78 29.88
N LEU A 369 -15.90 46.06 30.14
CA LEU A 369 -16.00 45.19 31.30
C LEU A 369 -15.10 43.98 31.17
N THR A 370 -15.03 43.42 29.94
CA THR A 370 -14.18 42.28 29.64
C THR A 370 -12.70 42.63 29.79
N ASN A 371 -12.27 43.80 29.31
CA ASN A 371 -10.90 44.28 29.49
C ASN A 371 -10.54 44.46 30.97
N THR A 372 -11.49 44.89 31.82
CA THR A 372 -11.29 45.01 33.27
C THR A 372 -11.12 43.65 33.94
N VAL A 373 -11.94 42.66 33.55
CA VAL A 373 -11.89 41.29 34.09
C VAL A 373 -10.60 40.59 33.66
N VAL A 374 -10.19 40.74 32.40
CA VAL A 374 -8.93 40.14 31.88
C VAL A 374 -7.72 40.75 32.61
N ARG A 375 -7.71 42.06 32.85
CA ARG A 375 -6.63 42.73 33.61
C ARG A 375 -6.59 42.26 35.04
N ALA A 376 -7.75 42.09 35.72
CA ALA A 376 -7.84 41.53 37.05
C ALA A 376 -7.37 40.06 37.12
N GLY A 377 -7.77 39.24 36.12
CA GLY A 377 -7.35 37.84 36.01
C GLY A 377 -5.85 37.67 35.79
N THR A 378 -5.22 38.53 35.00
CA THR A 378 -3.75 38.52 34.78
C THR A 378 -2.99 38.96 36.04
N VAL A 379 -3.53 39.86 36.84
CA VAL A 379 -2.94 40.25 38.10
C VAL A 379 -3.02 39.10 39.11
N ILE A 380 -4.14 38.39 39.18
CA ILE A 380 -4.30 37.23 40.07
C ILE A 380 -3.37 36.08 39.73
N THR A 381 -3.17 35.80 38.44
CA THR A 381 -2.20 34.79 37.99
C THR A 381 -0.74 35.19 38.21
N ALA A 382 -0.42 36.45 38.13
CA ALA A 382 0.92 36.96 38.46
C ALA A 382 1.23 37.00 39.97
N LEU A 383 0.19 37.04 40.82
CA LEU A 383 0.34 36.98 42.28
C LEU A 383 0.33 35.55 42.83
N SER A 384 -0.05 34.54 42.02
CA SER A 384 -0.09 33.13 42.38
C SER A 384 1.04 32.29 41.82
N ALA A 385 1.97 32.88 41.11
CA ALA A 385 3.21 32.31 40.58
C ALA A 385 4.42 32.78 41.40
#